data_7188f9b56065630d4ac5ac8cfdea5831
#
_entry.id   7188f9b56065630d4ac5ac8cfdea5831
#
_cell.length_a   1.000
_cell.length_b   1.000
_cell.length_c   1.000
_cell.angle_alpha   90.00
_cell.angle_beta   90.00
_cell.angle_gamma   90.00
#
_symmetry.space_group_name_H-M   'P 1'
#
loop_
_entity.id
_entity.type
_entity.pdbx_description
1 polymer ?
#
loop_
_entity_poly.entity_id
_entity_poly.type
_entity_poly.pdbx_seq_one_letter_code
_entity_poly.pdbx_strand_id
1 'polypeptide(L)'
;KLARLKNFSNLIPYFFRKSINNLSQNILPLGFKGRKTIELFSTNFNDEYPNTNEFFSNKEQEIFFSNLPLNKYPTSPNRNYDQSSVIFNLGLRATLHDFTNYLSEDLLIKVDRASMANSIEIRAPFLDKDLVEFAFTKVPSSLKFDHQNQKILLKLLASKVLPSAFSINRKQG
;
A
#
# COMPACT_ATOMS: atom_id res chain seq x y z
N LYS A 1 6.39 -4.29 9.62
CA LYS A 1 5.67 -5.56 9.79
C LYS A 1 5.88 -6.48 8.58
N LEU A 2 5.68 -6.01 7.33
CA LEU A 2 5.84 -6.80 6.11
C LEU A 2 7.24 -7.42 5.96
N ALA A 3 8.31 -6.69 6.28
CA ALA A 3 9.68 -7.20 6.21
C ALA A 3 9.91 -8.39 7.16
N ARG A 4 9.33 -8.35 8.36
CA ARG A 4 9.39 -9.49 9.30
C ARG A 4 8.60 -10.69 8.80
N LEU A 5 7.42 -10.45 8.22
CA LEU A 5 6.62 -11.51 7.61
C LEU A 5 7.33 -12.15 6.42
N LYS A 6 7.97 -11.34 5.56
CA LYS A 6 8.80 -11.85 4.45
C LYS A 6 9.91 -12.78 4.95
N ASN A 7 10.67 -12.36 5.96
CA ASN A 7 11.75 -13.17 6.49
C ASN A 7 11.24 -14.50 7.07
N PHE A 8 10.12 -14.46 7.80
CA PHE A 8 9.51 -15.65 8.36
C PHE A 8 8.86 -16.55 7.30
N SER A 9 8.24 -15.96 6.30
CA SER A 9 7.63 -16.71 5.20
C SER A 9 8.65 -17.46 4.34
N ASN A 10 9.88 -16.97 4.23
CA ASN A 10 10.95 -17.64 3.47
C ASN A 10 11.44 -18.94 4.12
N LEU A 11 11.13 -19.18 5.42
CA LEU A 11 11.47 -20.42 6.12
C LEU A 11 10.55 -21.59 5.73
N ILE A 12 9.38 -21.31 5.17
CA ILE A 12 8.39 -22.33 4.81
C ILE A 12 8.19 -22.31 3.28
N PRO A 13 8.28 -23.46 2.61
CA PRO A 13 8.06 -23.55 1.17
C PRO A 13 6.68 -22.96 0.76
N TYR A 14 6.65 -22.26 -0.36
CA TYR A 14 5.46 -21.56 -0.85
C TYR A 14 4.22 -22.45 -0.96
N PHE A 15 4.41 -23.70 -1.39
CA PHE A 15 3.32 -24.67 -1.52
C PHE A 15 2.58 -24.89 -0.20
N PHE A 16 3.30 -25.09 0.90
CA PHE A 16 2.69 -25.26 2.23
C PHE A 16 1.96 -24.00 2.69
N ARG A 17 2.52 -22.83 2.44
CA ARG A 17 1.88 -21.55 2.79
C ARG A 17 0.58 -21.34 2.02
N LYS A 18 0.55 -21.67 0.74
CA LYS A 18 -0.65 -21.61 -0.10
C LYS A 18 -1.73 -22.60 0.38
N SER A 19 -1.33 -23.80 0.77
CA SER A 19 -2.26 -24.80 1.32
C SER A 19 -2.88 -24.33 2.64
N ILE A 20 -2.09 -23.74 3.54
CA ILE A 20 -2.58 -23.14 4.80
C ILE A 20 -3.58 -22.01 4.51
N ASN A 21 -3.30 -21.18 3.54
CA ASN A 21 -4.22 -20.11 3.16
C ASN A 21 -5.55 -20.66 2.62
N ASN A 22 -5.50 -21.60 1.70
CA ASN A 22 -6.71 -22.24 1.16
C ASN A 22 -7.55 -22.91 2.26
N LEU A 23 -6.90 -23.59 3.18
CA LEU A 23 -7.58 -24.20 4.32
C LEU A 23 -8.22 -23.13 5.22
N SER A 24 -7.49 -22.06 5.54
CA SER A 24 -8.00 -20.97 6.36
C SER A 24 -9.19 -20.25 5.73
N GLN A 25 -9.17 -20.07 4.42
CA GLN A 25 -10.28 -19.43 3.69
C GLN A 25 -11.56 -20.27 3.69
N ASN A 26 -11.45 -21.60 3.82
CA ASN A 26 -12.60 -22.49 3.86
C ASN A 26 -13.13 -22.74 5.27
N ILE A 27 -12.28 -22.71 6.29
CA ILE A 27 -12.64 -23.04 7.67
C ILE A 27 -12.94 -21.77 8.49
N LEU A 28 -12.20 -20.68 8.28
CA LEU A 28 -12.35 -19.48 9.09
C LEU A 28 -13.50 -18.61 8.59
N PRO A 29 -14.39 -18.14 9.47
CA PRO A 29 -15.49 -17.27 9.10
C PRO A 29 -14.99 -15.94 8.53
N LEU A 30 -15.84 -15.29 7.72
CA LEU A 30 -15.61 -13.93 7.24
C LEU A 30 -15.46 -12.99 8.44
N GLY A 31 -14.44 -12.12 8.40
CA GLY A 31 -14.16 -11.19 9.50
C GLY A 31 -13.29 -11.73 10.63
N PHE A 32 -12.82 -12.98 10.56
CA PHE A 32 -11.91 -13.52 11.57
C PHE A 32 -10.60 -12.71 11.63
N LYS A 33 -10.28 -12.21 12.84
CA LYS A 33 -9.05 -11.47 13.09
C LYS A 33 -7.84 -12.38 12.90
N GLY A 34 -7.03 -12.16 11.87
CA GLY A 34 -5.88 -12.99 11.54
C GLY A 34 -5.94 -13.61 10.16
N ARG A 35 -7.12 -13.68 9.52
CA ARG A 35 -7.26 -14.18 8.15
C ARG A 35 -6.36 -13.42 7.17
N LYS A 36 -6.36 -12.08 7.22
CA LYS A 36 -5.44 -11.25 6.42
C LYS A 36 -3.96 -11.53 6.73
N THR A 37 -3.62 -11.86 7.96
CA THR A 37 -2.23 -12.21 8.31
C THR A 37 -1.80 -13.52 7.67
N ILE A 38 -2.69 -14.51 7.61
CA ILE A 38 -2.45 -15.80 6.93
C ILE A 38 -2.32 -15.60 5.43
N GLU A 39 -3.19 -14.79 4.84
CA GLU A 39 -3.15 -14.42 3.44
C GLU A 39 -1.83 -13.73 3.09
N LEU A 40 -1.44 -12.70 3.86
CA LEU A 40 -0.14 -12.03 3.73
C LEU A 40 1.03 -12.99 3.88
N PHE A 41 0.94 -13.96 4.79
CA PHE A 41 1.96 -14.98 4.98
C PHE A 41 2.08 -15.92 3.78
N SER A 42 0.99 -16.18 3.08
CA SER A 42 0.97 -17.02 1.89
C SER A 42 1.45 -16.33 0.61
N THR A 43 1.52 -14.99 0.60
CA THR A 43 1.94 -14.22 -0.56
C THR A 43 3.40 -14.48 -0.93
N ASN A 44 3.68 -14.63 -2.22
CA ASN A 44 5.04 -14.66 -2.72
C ASN A 44 5.56 -13.24 -2.93
N PHE A 45 6.23 -12.70 -1.93
CA PHE A 45 6.76 -11.33 -1.95
C PHE A 45 7.81 -11.05 -3.05
N ASN A 46 8.28 -12.07 -3.74
CA ASN A 46 9.20 -11.87 -4.86
C ASN A 46 8.45 -11.50 -6.13
N ASP A 47 7.28 -12.09 -6.35
CA ASP A 47 6.49 -11.93 -7.56
C ASP A 47 5.33 -10.94 -7.37
N GLU A 48 4.75 -10.91 -6.16
CA GLU A 48 3.56 -10.14 -5.86
C GLU A 48 3.79 -9.16 -4.71
N TYR A 49 3.18 -7.97 -4.79
CA TYR A 49 3.02 -7.10 -3.65
C TYR A 49 1.64 -7.36 -3.03
N PRO A 50 1.55 -7.70 -1.73
CA PRO A 50 0.27 -7.96 -1.11
C PRO A 50 -0.57 -6.68 -1.06
N ASN A 51 -1.80 -6.76 -1.53
CA ASN A 51 -2.73 -5.65 -1.45
C ASN A 51 -3.27 -5.51 -0.01
N THR A 52 -2.56 -4.74 0.79
CA THR A 52 -2.90 -4.56 2.22
C THR A 52 -4.08 -3.64 2.44
N ASN A 53 -4.49 -2.88 1.42
CA ASN A 53 -5.52 -1.86 1.49
C ASN A 53 -6.88 -2.36 1.00
N GLU A 54 -7.00 -3.57 0.50
CA GLU A 54 -8.28 -4.17 0.16
C GLU A 54 -9.12 -4.42 1.41
N PHE A 55 -10.35 -3.92 1.42
CA PHE A 55 -11.32 -4.18 2.48
C PHE A 55 -11.93 -5.58 2.34
N PHE A 56 -12.14 -6.02 1.11
CA PHE A 56 -12.75 -7.30 0.76
C PHE A 56 -11.79 -8.13 -0.07
N SER A 57 -11.63 -9.41 0.29
CA SER A 57 -10.92 -10.38 -0.54
C SER A 57 -11.71 -10.67 -1.83
N ASN A 58 -11.03 -11.16 -2.86
CA ASN A 58 -11.69 -11.55 -4.13
C ASN A 58 -12.88 -12.48 -3.90
N LYS A 59 -12.77 -13.44 -2.98
CA LYS A 59 -13.85 -14.36 -2.62
C LYS A 59 -15.04 -13.65 -1.97
N GLU A 60 -14.79 -12.67 -1.12
CA GLU A 60 -15.85 -11.85 -0.54
C GLU A 60 -16.54 -11.00 -1.60
N GLN A 61 -15.78 -10.43 -2.52
CA GLN A 61 -16.33 -9.70 -3.66
C GLN A 61 -17.19 -10.61 -4.55
N GLU A 62 -16.74 -11.82 -4.87
CA GLU A 62 -17.53 -12.81 -5.63
C GLU A 62 -18.86 -13.14 -4.94
N ILE A 63 -18.86 -13.31 -3.61
CA ILE A 63 -20.09 -13.56 -2.85
C ILE A 63 -21.03 -12.37 -2.89
N PHE A 64 -20.53 -11.15 -2.67
CA PHE A 64 -21.35 -9.94 -2.68
C PHE A 64 -21.91 -9.60 -4.05
N PHE A 65 -21.14 -9.88 -5.11
CA PHE A 65 -21.50 -9.52 -6.47
C PHE A 65 -22.03 -10.69 -7.29
N SER A 66 -22.22 -11.87 -6.68
CA SER A 66 -22.71 -13.08 -7.38
C SER A 66 -24.02 -12.88 -8.14
N ASN A 67 -24.86 -11.96 -7.69
CA ASN A 67 -26.15 -11.63 -8.29
C ASN A 67 -26.13 -10.38 -9.19
N LEU A 68 -24.96 -9.75 -9.36
CA LEU A 68 -24.84 -8.55 -10.19
C LEU A 68 -24.16 -8.89 -11.52
N PRO A 69 -24.65 -8.34 -12.64
CA PRO A 69 -24.00 -8.51 -13.93
C PRO A 69 -22.67 -7.75 -13.93
N LEU A 70 -21.60 -8.41 -13.47
CA LEU A 70 -20.25 -7.83 -13.34
C LEU A 70 -19.69 -7.25 -14.64
N ASN A 71 -20.21 -7.69 -15.80
CA ASN A 71 -19.82 -7.17 -17.11
C ASN A 71 -20.18 -5.70 -17.36
N LYS A 72 -20.96 -5.07 -16.48
CA LYS A 72 -21.34 -3.65 -16.59
C LYS A 72 -20.48 -2.70 -15.79
N TYR A 73 -19.68 -3.21 -14.88
CA TYR A 73 -18.82 -2.35 -14.05
C TYR A 73 -17.38 -2.50 -14.50
N PRO A 74 -16.70 -1.43 -14.88
CA PRO A 74 -15.28 -1.50 -15.12
C PRO A 74 -14.64 -2.01 -13.82
N THR A 75 -14.15 -3.24 -13.85
CA THR A 75 -13.18 -3.66 -12.85
C THR A 75 -12.09 -2.60 -12.84
N SER A 76 -11.81 -2.05 -11.68
CA SER A 76 -10.68 -1.12 -11.52
C SER A 76 -9.52 -1.69 -12.33
N PRO A 77 -8.97 -0.95 -13.28
CA PRO A 77 -7.88 -1.48 -14.08
C PRO A 77 -6.82 -1.90 -13.09
N ASN A 78 -6.64 -3.21 -12.97
CA ASN A 78 -5.50 -3.75 -12.25
C ASN A 78 -4.31 -3.19 -13.03
N ARG A 79 -3.81 -2.04 -12.61
CA ARG A 79 -2.65 -1.40 -13.21
C ARG A 79 -1.48 -2.28 -12.83
N ASN A 80 -1.38 -3.41 -13.54
CA ASN A 80 -0.20 -4.22 -13.53
C ASN A 80 0.93 -3.32 -14.01
N TYR A 81 1.53 -2.63 -13.08
CA TYR A 81 2.81 -2.01 -13.33
C TYR A 81 3.71 -3.11 -13.83
N ASP A 82 4.28 -2.87 -14.99
CA ASP A 82 5.30 -3.75 -15.53
C ASP A 82 6.38 -3.94 -14.44
N GLN A 83 6.29 -5.07 -13.75
CA GLN A 83 7.19 -5.42 -12.65
C GLN A 83 8.58 -5.79 -13.18
N SER A 84 8.78 -5.71 -14.49
CA SER A 84 10.03 -6.07 -15.17
C SER A 84 11.21 -5.16 -14.85
N SER A 85 10.99 -3.95 -14.35
CA SER A 85 12.04 -3.14 -13.77
C SER A 85 12.23 -3.53 -12.31
N VAL A 86 13.11 -4.42 -12.09
CA VAL A 86 13.84 -4.91 -10.93
C VAL A 86 13.84 -3.94 -9.72
N ILE A 87 12.68 -3.70 -9.09
CA ILE A 87 12.65 -3.01 -7.80
C ILE A 87 12.82 -4.09 -6.72
N PHE A 88 14.07 -4.45 -6.41
CA PHE A 88 14.41 -5.43 -5.37
C PHE A 88 13.96 -4.99 -3.95
N ASN A 89 13.72 -3.69 -3.75
CA ASN A 89 13.39 -3.15 -2.44
C ASN A 89 11.88 -3.19 -2.20
N LEU A 90 11.45 -4.05 -1.27
CA LEU A 90 10.05 -4.20 -0.88
C LEU A 90 9.39 -2.87 -0.46
N GLY A 91 10.15 -1.97 0.19
CA GLY A 91 9.63 -0.67 0.61
C GLY A 91 9.37 0.27 -0.55
N LEU A 92 10.22 0.25 -1.59
CA LEU A 92 9.97 1.03 -2.81
C LEU A 92 8.77 0.48 -3.59
N ARG A 93 8.62 -0.84 -3.67
CA ARG A 93 7.43 -1.49 -4.27
C ARG A 93 6.17 -1.08 -3.52
N ALA A 94 6.21 -1.09 -2.18
CA ALA A 94 5.11 -0.61 -1.35
C ALA A 94 4.76 0.85 -1.64
N THR A 95 5.76 1.72 -1.68
CA THR A 95 5.55 3.15 -1.95
C THR A 95 4.96 3.37 -3.33
N LEU A 96 5.44 2.67 -4.34
CA LEU A 96 4.92 2.77 -5.69
C LEU A 96 3.46 2.27 -5.77
N HIS A 97 3.18 1.12 -5.16
CA HIS A 97 1.84 0.57 -5.11
C HIS A 97 0.85 1.52 -4.42
N ASP A 98 1.22 2.08 -3.27
CA ASP A 98 0.38 3.04 -2.56
C ASP A 98 0.18 4.34 -3.36
N PHE A 99 1.22 4.80 -4.04
CA PHE A 99 1.15 6.01 -4.89
C PHE A 99 0.18 5.82 -6.07
N THR A 100 0.24 4.65 -6.73
CA THR A 100 -0.54 4.39 -7.94
C THR A 100 -1.97 3.92 -7.68
N ASN A 101 -2.23 3.36 -6.51
CA ASN A 101 -3.55 2.81 -6.17
C ASN A 101 -4.20 3.60 -5.02
N TYR A 102 -3.68 3.48 -3.80
CA TYR A 102 -4.32 4.06 -2.63
C TYR A 102 -4.39 5.59 -2.69
N LEU A 103 -3.31 6.25 -3.09
CA LEU A 103 -3.28 7.71 -3.20
C LEU A 103 -4.23 8.18 -4.30
N SER A 104 -4.14 7.61 -5.50
CA SER A 104 -4.90 8.07 -6.66
C SER A 104 -6.38 7.71 -6.60
N GLU A 105 -6.71 6.48 -6.19
CA GLU A 105 -8.07 5.94 -6.28
C GLU A 105 -8.91 6.17 -5.00
N ASP A 106 -8.27 6.47 -3.87
CA ASP A 106 -8.97 6.69 -2.61
C ASP A 106 -8.75 8.11 -2.05
N LEU A 107 -7.51 8.46 -1.70
CA LEU A 107 -7.25 9.71 -1.00
C LEU A 107 -7.54 10.94 -1.85
N LEU A 108 -7.03 11.00 -3.08
CA LEU A 108 -7.20 12.18 -3.94
C LEU A 108 -8.65 12.36 -4.37
N ILE A 109 -9.35 11.28 -4.67
CA ILE A 109 -10.78 11.34 -5.01
C ILE A 109 -11.60 11.88 -3.83
N LYS A 110 -11.34 11.41 -2.61
CA LYS A 110 -12.05 11.89 -1.41
C LYS A 110 -11.78 13.37 -1.16
N VAL A 111 -10.51 13.77 -1.23
CA VAL A 111 -10.10 15.17 -1.01
C VAL A 111 -10.72 16.08 -2.05
N ASP A 112 -10.64 15.70 -3.33
CA ASP A 112 -11.21 16.47 -4.43
C ASP A 112 -12.73 16.64 -4.27
N ARG A 113 -13.46 15.56 -4.08
CA ARG A 113 -14.92 15.61 -3.92
C ARG A 113 -15.35 16.43 -2.69
N ALA A 114 -14.67 16.26 -1.55
CA ALA A 114 -14.99 16.97 -0.34
C ALA A 114 -14.70 18.47 -0.46
N SER A 115 -13.59 18.85 -1.10
CA SER A 115 -13.23 20.24 -1.30
C SER A 115 -14.14 20.93 -2.30
N MET A 116 -14.42 20.28 -3.42
CA MET A 116 -15.31 20.83 -4.46
C MET A 116 -16.76 20.97 -3.97
N ALA A 117 -17.22 20.07 -3.11
CA ALA A 117 -18.53 20.21 -2.47
C ALA A 117 -18.65 21.49 -1.62
N ASN A 118 -17.52 22.04 -1.19
CA ASN A 118 -17.45 23.31 -0.44
C ASN A 118 -16.86 24.46 -1.26
N SER A 119 -16.75 24.30 -2.58
CA SER A 119 -16.16 25.29 -3.49
C SER A 119 -14.73 25.72 -3.11
N ILE A 120 -13.94 24.80 -2.57
CA ILE A 120 -12.56 25.03 -2.17
C ILE A 120 -11.63 24.27 -3.11
N GLU A 121 -10.68 24.96 -3.75
CA GLU A 121 -9.61 24.32 -4.49
C GLU A 121 -8.47 23.92 -3.54
N ILE A 122 -8.11 22.63 -3.53
CA ILE A 122 -6.97 22.13 -2.77
C ILE A 122 -5.84 21.78 -3.73
N ARG A 123 -4.64 22.28 -3.42
CA ARG A 123 -3.42 21.93 -4.13
C ARG A 123 -2.49 21.16 -3.20
N ALA A 124 -1.92 20.07 -3.71
CA ALA A 124 -1.00 19.21 -2.97
C ALA A 124 0.45 19.43 -3.48
N PRO A 125 1.27 20.27 -2.83
CA PRO A 125 2.62 20.60 -3.30
C PRO A 125 3.53 19.38 -3.45
N PHE A 126 3.33 18.33 -2.65
CA PHE A 126 4.09 17.08 -2.75
C PHE A 126 3.72 16.21 -3.96
N LEU A 127 2.69 16.57 -4.71
CA LEU A 127 2.27 15.89 -5.93
C LEU A 127 2.69 16.65 -7.20
N ASP A 128 3.50 17.69 -7.05
CA ASP A 128 4.17 18.32 -8.18
C ASP A 128 4.98 17.27 -8.95
N LYS A 129 4.85 17.31 -10.30
CA LYS A 129 5.45 16.31 -11.18
C LYS A 129 6.96 16.19 -11.00
N ASP A 130 7.66 17.32 -10.96
CA ASP A 130 9.11 17.34 -10.90
C ASP A 130 9.59 16.82 -9.54
N LEU A 131 8.85 17.17 -8.48
CA LEU A 131 9.13 16.68 -7.13
C LEU A 131 8.88 15.17 -7.00
N VAL A 132 7.81 14.66 -7.58
CA VAL A 132 7.51 13.21 -7.60
C VAL A 132 8.59 12.47 -8.38
N GLU A 133 8.93 12.94 -9.58
CA GLU A 133 9.98 12.35 -10.40
C GLU A 133 11.33 12.34 -9.66
N PHE A 134 11.73 13.46 -9.08
CA PHE A 134 12.91 13.55 -8.24
C PHE A 134 12.88 12.55 -7.09
N ALA A 135 11.77 12.48 -6.37
CA ALA A 135 11.62 11.58 -5.23
C ALA A 135 11.76 10.10 -5.62
N PHE A 136 11.21 9.69 -6.76
CA PHE A 136 11.30 8.29 -7.20
C PHE A 136 12.61 7.95 -7.88
N THR A 137 13.24 8.87 -8.61
CA THR A 137 14.42 8.58 -9.43
C THR A 137 15.74 8.93 -8.74
N LYS A 138 15.79 10.01 -7.96
CA LYS A 138 17.04 10.55 -7.39
C LYS A 138 17.21 10.28 -5.90
N VAL A 139 16.12 10.17 -5.14
CA VAL A 139 16.21 9.96 -3.70
C VAL A 139 16.39 8.48 -3.37
N PRO A 140 17.53 8.05 -2.81
CA PRO A 140 17.75 6.67 -2.43
C PRO A 140 16.78 6.21 -1.33
N SER A 141 16.48 4.92 -1.30
CA SER A 141 15.54 4.34 -0.33
C SER A 141 15.95 4.55 1.13
N SER A 142 17.24 4.58 1.40
CA SER A 142 17.80 4.83 2.74
C SER A 142 17.47 6.21 3.30
N LEU A 143 17.22 7.18 2.44
CA LEU A 143 16.75 8.52 2.83
C LEU A 143 15.23 8.64 2.92
N LYS A 144 14.50 7.64 2.45
CA LYS A 144 13.04 7.58 2.56
C LYS A 144 12.60 6.88 3.84
N PHE A 145 13.15 5.69 4.08
CA PHE A 145 12.82 4.86 5.24
C PHE A 145 13.92 3.86 5.57
N ASP A 146 13.93 3.42 6.82
CA ASP A 146 14.68 2.27 7.31
C ASP A 146 13.77 1.33 8.13
N HIS A 147 14.34 0.41 8.89
CA HIS A 147 13.59 -0.53 9.73
C HIS A 147 12.85 0.13 10.88
N GLN A 148 13.29 1.30 11.32
CA GLN A 148 12.77 2.01 12.50
C GLN A 148 12.14 3.35 12.13
N ASN A 149 12.65 4.00 11.08
CA ASN A 149 12.30 5.36 10.72
C ASN A 149 11.60 5.43 9.37
N GLN A 150 10.64 6.33 9.27
CA GLN A 150 9.96 6.69 8.04
C GLN A 150 10.11 8.18 7.78
N LYS A 151 10.03 8.58 6.50
CA LYS A 151 10.12 9.99 6.08
C LYS A 151 11.43 10.66 6.53
N ILE A 152 12.55 9.94 6.43
CA ILE A 152 13.86 10.37 6.95
C ILE A 152 14.26 11.71 6.36
N LEU A 153 14.28 11.86 5.03
CA LEU A 153 14.65 13.10 4.35
C LEU A 153 13.72 14.25 4.72
N LEU A 154 12.41 14.02 4.79
CA LEU A 154 11.44 15.05 5.16
C LEU A 154 11.61 15.50 6.61
N LYS A 155 11.92 14.59 7.52
CA LYS A 155 12.21 14.93 8.92
C LYS A 155 13.49 15.75 9.05
N LEU A 156 14.53 15.39 8.30
CA LEU A 156 15.77 16.16 8.25
C LEU A 156 15.54 17.57 7.69
N LEU A 157 14.75 17.72 6.65
CA LEU A 157 14.38 19.01 6.12
C LEU A 157 13.56 19.82 7.14
N ALA A 158 12.54 19.20 7.73
CA ALA A 158 11.69 19.83 8.74
C ALA A 158 12.52 20.33 9.94
N SER A 159 13.50 19.57 10.41
CA SER A 159 14.37 19.99 11.51
C SER A 159 15.24 21.22 11.19
N LYS A 160 15.50 21.49 9.91
CA LYS A 160 16.26 22.68 9.48
C LYS A 160 15.39 23.92 9.28
N VAL A 161 14.12 23.72 8.94
CA VAL A 161 13.23 24.82 8.51
C VAL A 161 12.26 25.21 9.61
N LEU A 162 11.82 24.24 10.43
CA LEU A 162 10.82 24.48 11.47
C LEU A 162 11.48 24.90 12.80
N PRO A 163 10.78 25.71 13.61
CA PRO A 163 11.24 26.07 14.95
C PRO A 163 11.49 24.84 15.83
N SER A 164 12.46 24.91 16.74
CA SER A 164 12.84 23.81 17.65
C SER A 164 11.70 23.32 18.56
N ALA A 165 10.71 24.16 18.81
CA ALA A 165 9.50 23.80 19.57
C ALA A 165 8.58 22.84 18.81
N PHE A 166 8.77 22.65 17.48
CA PHE A 166 7.95 21.77 16.67
C PHE A 166 8.34 20.30 16.85
N SER A 167 7.42 19.48 17.32
CA SER A 167 7.66 18.05 17.53
C SER A 167 7.53 17.25 16.21
N ILE A 168 8.66 16.99 15.56
CA ILE A 168 8.72 16.26 14.27
C ILE A 168 8.28 14.79 14.41
N ASN A 169 8.39 14.22 15.59
CA ASN A 169 8.10 12.79 15.83
C ASN A 169 6.67 12.53 16.32
N ARG A 170 5.92 13.58 16.67
CA ARG A 170 4.55 13.43 17.15
C ARG A 170 3.63 13.02 15.99
N LYS A 171 3.09 11.80 16.04
CA LYS A 171 1.99 11.40 15.18
C LYS A 171 0.73 12.13 15.63
N GLN A 172 0.10 12.83 14.70
CA GLN A 172 -1.24 13.36 14.87
C GLN A 172 -2.15 12.55 13.91
N GLY A 173 -3.10 11.82 14.43
CA GLY A 173 -4.03 10.96 13.72
C GLY A 173 -3.92 9.51 14.11
#